data_23134bc623dd6edc18b94333abf13c75
#
_entry.id   23134bc623dd6edc18b94333abf13c75
#
_cell.length_a   1.000
_cell.length_b   1.000
_cell.length_c   1.000
_cell.angle_alpha   90.00
_cell.angle_beta   90.00
_cell.angle_gamma   90.00
#
_symmetry.space_group_name_H-M   'P 1'
#
loop_
_entity.id
_entity.type
_entity.pdbx_description
1 polymer ?
#
loop_
_entity_poly.entity_id
_entity_poly.type
_entity_poly.pdbx_seq_one_letter_code
_entity_poly.pdbx_strand_id
1 'polypeptide(L)'
;MDKKDLRHLKRKELIDLIDKMQTDSDLVSNDEVKEELSRLTERERYLKKVQKTLSILVVVAAISVLVATLWMPVLKIYGSSMDPTLENGQIVVSIKTKKLKSGDVVAFWQGNKLLVKRVIASPGQKVDIDVNGKVFVDGKAISETYLDSESLGNTDIDFPHQVEESRWFCMGDN
;
A
#
# COMPACT_ATOMS: atom_id res chain seq x y z
N MET A 1 20.92 17.02 52.82
CA MET A 1 20.70 16.86 51.38
C MET A 1 19.22 17.08 51.11
N ASP A 2 18.89 18.04 50.25
CA ASP A 2 17.50 18.47 50.07
C ASP A 2 16.76 17.43 49.18
N LYS A 3 15.46 17.24 49.44
CA LYS A 3 14.54 16.36 48.68
C LYS A 3 14.58 16.62 47.17
N LYS A 4 15.04 17.81 46.73
CA LYS A 4 15.17 18.25 45.36
C LYS A 4 16.39 17.63 44.66
N ASP A 5 17.46 17.34 45.38
CA ASP A 5 18.71 16.79 44.85
C ASP A 5 18.59 15.30 44.50
N LEU A 6 17.74 14.56 45.23
CA LEU A 6 17.50 13.14 45.00
C LEU A 6 16.78 12.84 43.67
N ARG A 7 16.04 13.85 43.12
CA ARG A 7 15.27 13.67 41.86
C ARG A 7 16.12 13.65 40.60
N HIS A 8 17.34 14.10 40.67
CA HIS A 8 18.26 14.19 39.53
C HIS A 8 19.30 13.06 39.51
N LEU A 9 19.35 12.22 40.52
CA LEU A 9 20.27 11.10 40.65
C LEU A 9 19.77 9.91 39.78
N LYS A 10 20.69 9.30 39.04
CA LYS A 10 20.41 8.05 38.30
C LYS A 10 20.29 6.89 39.30
N ARG A 11 19.52 5.86 38.96
CA ARG A 11 19.25 4.69 39.81
C ARG A 11 20.50 4.09 40.47
N LYS A 12 21.65 4.04 39.78
CA LYS A 12 22.91 3.54 40.31
C LYS A 12 23.44 4.40 41.42
N GLU A 13 23.37 5.70 41.26
CA GLU A 13 23.82 6.70 42.24
C GLU A 13 22.95 6.71 43.51
N LEU A 14 21.63 6.45 43.33
CA LEU A 14 20.72 6.28 44.45
C LEU A 14 20.98 5.01 45.26
N ILE A 15 21.31 3.89 44.60
CA ILE A 15 21.66 2.63 45.26
C ILE A 15 22.97 2.80 46.06
N ASP A 16 23.98 3.45 45.47
CA ASP A 16 25.26 3.72 46.11
C ASP A 16 25.11 4.64 47.33
N LEU A 17 24.18 5.60 47.22
CA LEU A 17 23.83 6.50 48.32
C LEU A 17 23.11 5.75 49.48
N ILE A 18 22.23 4.82 49.15
CA ILE A 18 21.53 3.97 50.14
C ILE A 18 22.52 3.08 50.87
N ASP A 19 23.47 2.44 50.19
CA ASP A 19 24.51 1.62 50.81
C ASP A 19 25.43 2.44 51.73
N LYS A 20 25.79 3.65 51.30
CA LYS A 20 26.54 4.59 52.15
C LYS A 20 25.78 5.05 53.38
N MET A 21 24.48 5.27 53.25
CA MET A 21 23.63 5.75 54.35
C MET A 21 23.27 4.64 55.35
N GLN A 22 23.31 3.35 54.96
CA GLN A 22 23.18 2.22 55.85
C GLN A 22 24.41 2.07 56.77
N THR A 23 25.55 2.64 56.36
CA THR A 23 26.80 2.62 57.15
C THR A 23 26.89 3.80 58.15
N ASP A 24 26.22 4.94 57.84
CA ASP A 24 26.10 6.11 58.72
C ASP A 24 24.66 6.19 59.23
N SER A 25 24.36 5.51 60.32
CA SER A 25 23.05 5.50 60.95
C SER A 25 22.79 6.81 61.68
N ASP A 26 22.30 7.79 60.98
CA ASP A 26 21.44 8.86 61.49
C ASP A 26 21.20 9.89 60.40
N LEU A 27 19.96 10.11 60.01
CA LEU A 27 19.42 11.35 59.44
C LEU A 27 18.56 11.28 58.19
N VAL A 28 18.31 10.14 57.55
CA VAL A 28 17.27 10.10 56.51
C VAL A 28 16.40 8.87 56.70
N SER A 29 15.07 9.05 56.75
CA SER A 29 14.13 7.95 56.81
C SER A 29 14.30 7.05 55.58
N ASN A 30 14.68 5.80 55.77
CA ASN A 30 14.79 4.76 54.72
C ASN A 30 13.53 4.65 53.84
N ASP A 31 12.41 5.10 54.35
CA ASP A 31 11.13 5.04 53.65
C ASP A 31 10.99 6.14 52.57
N GLU A 32 11.53 7.35 52.84
CA GLU A 32 11.52 8.43 51.82
C GLU A 32 12.42 8.09 50.60
N VAL A 33 13.57 7.48 50.85
CA VAL A 33 14.49 7.06 49.80
C VAL A 33 13.91 5.90 48.96
N LYS A 34 13.26 4.95 49.64
CA LYS A 34 12.54 3.86 48.96
C LYS A 34 11.37 4.36 48.14
N GLU A 35 10.62 5.33 48.63
CA GLU A 35 9.49 5.91 47.87
C GLU A 35 9.97 6.63 46.62
N GLU A 36 11.02 7.45 46.66
CA GLU A 36 11.57 8.10 45.45
C GLU A 36 12.20 7.08 44.49
N LEU A 37 12.87 6.04 45.00
CA LEU A 37 13.38 4.97 44.16
C LEU A 37 12.26 4.23 43.45
N SER A 38 11.15 3.95 44.13
CA SER A 38 9.99 3.28 43.49
C SER A 38 9.37 4.16 42.42
N ARG A 39 9.17 5.45 42.65
CA ARG A 39 8.64 6.42 41.69
C ARG A 39 9.52 6.53 40.46
N LEU A 40 10.83 6.63 40.62
CA LEU A 40 11.78 6.68 39.49
C LEU A 40 11.78 5.38 38.68
N THR A 41 11.71 4.24 39.38
CA THR A 41 11.66 2.92 38.75
C THR A 41 10.36 2.72 37.92
N GLU A 42 9.23 3.15 38.47
CA GLU A 42 7.94 3.10 37.77
C GLU A 42 7.91 4.02 36.57
N ARG A 43 8.44 5.24 36.68
CA ARG A 43 8.55 6.18 35.57
C ARG A 43 9.43 5.63 34.43
N GLU A 44 10.59 5.07 34.77
CA GLU A 44 11.45 4.42 33.76
C GLU A 44 10.76 3.22 33.08
N ARG A 45 10.07 2.40 33.86
CA ARG A 45 9.29 1.27 33.31
C ARG A 45 8.17 1.75 32.39
N TYR A 46 7.48 2.81 32.78
CA TYR A 46 6.43 3.41 31.95
C TYR A 46 7.00 3.95 30.64
N LEU A 47 8.07 4.75 30.70
CA LEU A 47 8.72 5.29 29.50
C LEU A 47 9.23 4.20 28.57
N LYS A 48 9.83 3.13 29.10
CA LYS A 48 10.27 1.98 28.29
C LYS A 48 9.10 1.24 27.64
N LYS A 49 7.97 1.09 28.36
CA LYS A 49 6.74 0.52 27.79
C LYS A 49 6.20 1.38 26.65
N VAL A 50 6.08 2.70 26.87
CA VAL A 50 5.60 3.64 25.85
C VAL A 50 6.52 3.64 24.62
N GLN A 51 7.82 3.68 24.81
CA GLN A 51 8.80 3.63 23.73
C GLN A 51 8.68 2.32 22.93
N LYS A 52 8.56 1.18 23.61
CA LYS A 52 8.37 -0.12 22.95
C LYS A 52 7.08 -0.17 22.16
N THR A 53 5.96 0.32 22.72
CA THR A 53 4.67 0.37 22.03
C THR A 53 4.74 1.27 20.80
N LEU A 54 5.35 2.46 20.94
CA LEU A 54 5.54 3.39 19.83
C LEU A 54 6.39 2.77 18.70
N SER A 55 7.48 2.10 19.07
CA SER A 55 8.34 1.40 18.08
C SER A 55 7.58 0.33 17.30
N ILE A 56 6.76 -0.48 17.99
CA ILE A 56 5.94 -1.50 17.33
C ILE A 56 4.95 -0.83 16.37
N LEU A 57 4.31 0.26 16.78
CA LEU A 57 3.34 0.98 15.96
C LEU A 57 3.97 1.55 14.68
N VAL A 58 5.18 2.13 14.80
CA VAL A 58 5.96 2.62 13.64
C VAL A 58 6.32 1.48 12.69
N VAL A 59 6.76 0.33 13.20
CA VAL A 59 7.09 -0.83 12.37
C VAL A 59 5.86 -1.35 11.63
N VAL A 60 4.72 -1.49 12.32
CA VAL A 60 3.46 -1.93 11.69
C VAL A 60 3.00 -0.95 10.62
N ALA A 61 3.07 0.36 10.89
CA ALA A 61 2.74 1.39 9.91
C ALA A 61 3.65 1.31 8.67
N ALA A 62 4.96 1.15 8.86
CA ALA A 62 5.92 1.03 7.76
C ALA A 62 5.64 -0.22 6.90
N ILE A 63 5.38 -1.37 7.51
CA ILE A 63 5.03 -2.60 6.80
C ILE A 63 3.70 -2.42 6.03
N SER A 64 2.71 -1.78 6.63
CA SER A 64 1.41 -1.53 5.99
C SER A 64 1.56 -0.65 4.74
N VAL A 65 2.38 0.40 4.81
CA VAL A 65 2.68 1.27 3.67
C VAL A 65 3.42 0.49 2.57
N LEU A 66 4.40 -0.33 2.93
CA LEU A 66 5.12 -1.16 1.96
C LEU A 66 4.19 -2.14 1.25
N VAL A 67 3.33 -2.83 1.99
CA VAL A 67 2.35 -3.76 1.40
C VAL A 67 1.39 -3.01 0.47
N ALA A 68 0.85 -1.89 0.90
CA ALA A 68 -0.06 -1.09 0.10
C ALA A 68 0.59 -0.62 -1.22
N THR A 69 1.80 -0.07 -1.17
CA THR A 69 2.49 0.46 -2.35
C THR A 69 2.96 -0.62 -3.33
N LEU A 70 3.31 -1.81 -2.83
CA LEU A 70 3.79 -2.90 -3.68
C LEU A 70 2.66 -3.68 -4.35
N TRP A 71 1.51 -3.84 -3.68
CA TRP A 71 0.40 -4.68 -4.15
C TRP A 71 -0.75 -3.89 -4.74
N MET A 72 -0.93 -2.64 -4.32
CA MET A 72 -2.06 -1.79 -4.68
C MET A 72 -1.59 -0.41 -5.16
N PRO A 73 -0.90 -0.32 -6.31
CA PRO A 73 -0.48 0.97 -6.85
C PRO A 73 -1.68 1.84 -7.21
N VAL A 74 -1.58 3.12 -6.86
CA VAL A 74 -2.56 4.15 -7.19
C VAL A 74 -2.16 4.78 -8.52
N LEU A 75 -3.11 4.87 -9.46
CA LEU A 75 -2.89 5.41 -10.79
C LEU A 75 -3.84 6.59 -11.02
N LYS A 76 -3.34 7.61 -11.74
CA LYS A 76 -4.19 8.68 -12.26
C LYS A 76 -4.39 8.48 -13.75
N ILE A 77 -5.66 8.50 -14.18
CA ILE A 77 -6.05 8.31 -15.57
C ILE A 77 -5.79 9.58 -16.36
N TYR A 78 -5.20 9.44 -17.53
CA TYR A 78 -4.98 10.51 -18.49
C TYR A 78 -5.51 10.12 -19.87
N GLY A 79 -6.32 11.00 -20.47
CA GLY A 79 -6.95 10.78 -21.76
C GLY A 79 -8.36 10.21 -21.64
N SER A 80 -9.04 10.12 -22.78
CA SER A 80 -10.44 9.69 -22.89
C SER A 80 -10.62 8.26 -23.40
N SER A 81 -9.52 7.53 -23.67
CA SER A 81 -9.59 6.21 -24.33
C SER A 81 -10.27 5.10 -23.52
N MET A 82 -10.71 5.40 -22.30
CA MET A 82 -11.47 4.50 -21.44
C MET A 82 -12.82 5.10 -21.01
N ASP A 83 -13.21 6.25 -21.60
CA ASP A 83 -14.54 6.80 -21.39
C ASP A 83 -15.61 5.84 -21.96
N PRO A 84 -16.76 5.69 -21.32
CA PRO A 84 -17.18 6.33 -20.08
C PRO A 84 -16.78 5.55 -18.80
N THR A 85 -16.10 4.41 -18.95
CA THR A 85 -15.74 3.56 -17.79
C THR A 85 -14.77 4.24 -16.84
N LEU A 86 -13.77 4.95 -17.36
CA LEU A 86 -12.78 5.71 -16.59
C LEU A 86 -12.55 7.07 -17.23
N GLU A 87 -12.86 8.12 -16.50
CA GLU A 87 -12.76 9.51 -16.93
C GLU A 87 -11.35 10.07 -16.75
N ASN A 88 -11.01 11.06 -17.60
CA ASN A 88 -9.75 11.78 -17.48
C ASN A 88 -9.62 12.48 -16.13
N GLY A 89 -8.48 12.28 -15.48
CA GLY A 89 -8.17 12.86 -14.14
C GLY A 89 -8.59 11.98 -12.97
N GLN A 90 -9.36 10.93 -13.20
CA GLN A 90 -9.80 10.00 -12.17
C GLN A 90 -8.63 9.25 -11.52
N ILE A 91 -8.75 8.98 -10.22
CA ILE A 91 -7.76 8.22 -9.46
C ILE A 91 -8.32 6.81 -9.21
N VAL A 92 -7.57 5.81 -9.62
CA VAL A 92 -7.94 4.40 -9.45
C VAL A 92 -6.87 3.65 -8.67
N VAL A 93 -7.29 2.64 -7.93
CA VAL A 93 -6.41 1.71 -7.24
C VAL A 93 -6.38 0.42 -8.05
N SER A 94 -5.20 -0.01 -8.48
CA SER A 94 -5.05 -1.27 -9.21
C SER A 94 -4.51 -2.37 -8.28
N ILE A 95 -4.78 -3.62 -8.64
CA ILE A 95 -4.29 -4.80 -7.93
C ILE A 95 -3.37 -5.57 -8.85
N LYS A 96 -2.13 -5.81 -8.42
CA LYS A 96 -1.20 -6.64 -9.19
C LYS A 96 -1.65 -8.10 -9.18
N THR A 97 -2.04 -8.59 -10.35
CA THR A 97 -2.45 -9.99 -10.54
C THR A 97 -1.91 -10.54 -11.85
N LYS A 98 -1.72 -11.86 -11.89
CA LYS A 98 -1.42 -12.61 -13.12
C LYS A 98 -2.65 -13.31 -13.71
N LYS A 99 -3.77 -13.28 -12.98
CA LYS A 99 -5.02 -13.95 -13.38
C LYS A 99 -5.92 -12.90 -14.03
N LEU A 100 -5.82 -12.78 -15.34
CA LEU A 100 -6.66 -11.90 -16.15
C LEU A 100 -7.80 -12.68 -16.78
N LYS A 101 -8.91 -11.98 -17.04
CA LYS A 101 -10.08 -12.48 -17.78
C LYS A 101 -10.52 -11.45 -18.80
N SER A 102 -11.20 -11.90 -19.86
CA SER A 102 -11.89 -11.00 -20.77
C SER A 102 -12.88 -10.11 -19.99
N GLY A 103 -12.88 -8.82 -20.29
CA GLY A 103 -13.63 -7.78 -19.58
C GLY A 103 -12.86 -7.04 -18.48
N ASP A 104 -11.73 -7.57 -17.98
CA ASP A 104 -10.92 -6.89 -16.99
C ASP A 104 -10.29 -5.62 -17.54
N VAL A 105 -10.30 -4.54 -16.75
CA VAL A 105 -9.53 -3.33 -17.06
C VAL A 105 -8.13 -3.47 -16.48
N VAL A 106 -7.12 -3.34 -17.33
CA VAL A 106 -5.72 -3.59 -16.97
C VAL A 106 -4.85 -2.37 -17.24
N ALA A 107 -3.84 -2.17 -16.38
CA ALA A 107 -2.80 -1.19 -16.57
C ALA A 107 -1.48 -1.92 -16.89
N PHE A 108 -0.83 -1.56 -18.00
CA PHE A 108 0.42 -2.17 -18.43
C PHE A 108 1.35 -1.17 -19.10
N TRP A 109 2.62 -1.50 -19.12
CA TRP A 109 3.63 -0.68 -19.76
C TRP A 109 3.78 -1.07 -21.23
N GLN A 110 3.69 -0.07 -22.13
CA GLN A 110 4.05 -0.20 -23.52
C GLN A 110 5.15 0.83 -23.84
N GLY A 111 6.37 0.34 -23.97
CA GLY A 111 7.54 1.21 -24.01
C GLY A 111 7.66 2.03 -22.72
N ASN A 112 7.66 3.35 -22.84
CA ASN A 112 7.77 4.29 -21.69
C ASN A 112 6.42 4.85 -21.23
N LYS A 113 5.30 4.31 -21.72
CA LYS A 113 3.95 4.79 -21.37
C LYS A 113 3.20 3.72 -20.60
N LEU A 114 2.56 4.11 -19.50
CA LEU A 114 1.59 3.29 -18.80
C LEU A 114 0.23 3.47 -19.48
N LEU A 115 -0.29 2.39 -20.05
CA LEU A 115 -1.60 2.38 -20.69
C LEU A 115 -2.63 1.68 -19.80
N VAL A 116 -3.86 2.15 -19.88
CA VAL A 116 -5.02 1.49 -19.27
C VAL A 116 -5.97 1.10 -20.39
N LYS A 117 -6.31 -0.19 -20.47
CA LYS A 117 -7.14 -0.76 -21.51
C LYS A 117 -7.97 -1.91 -20.95
N ARG A 118 -9.01 -2.31 -21.71
CA ARG A 118 -9.83 -3.49 -21.39
C ARG A 118 -9.32 -4.72 -22.13
N VAL A 119 -9.23 -5.83 -21.40
CA VAL A 119 -8.92 -7.14 -21.99
C VAL A 119 -10.11 -7.63 -22.78
N ILE A 120 -9.92 -7.85 -24.07
CA ILE A 120 -10.94 -8.36 -25.00
C ILE A 120 -10.76 -9.86 -25.20
N ALA A 121 -9.55 -10.30 -25.54
CA ALA A 121 -9.28 -11.70 -25.80
C ALA A 121 -8.04 -12.22 -25.09
N SER A 122 -8.11 -13.49 -24.74
CA SER A 122 -7.04 -14.26 -24.08
C SER A 122 -6.04 -14.80 -25.10
N PRO A 123 -4.85 -15.24 -24.64
CA PRO A 123 -3.90 -15.94 -25.50
C PRO A 123 -4.54 -17.08 -26.29
N GLY A 124 -4.19 -17.22 -27.58
CA GLY A 124 -4.68 -18.24 -28.46
C GLY A 124 -6.05 -17.99 -29.10
N GLN A 125 -6.78 -16.96 -28.69
CA GLN A 125 -8.07 -16.59 -29.28
C GLN A 125 -7.90 -15.76 -30.54
N LYS A 126 -8.90 -15.81 -31.43
CA LYS A 126 -8.95 -15.03 -32.66
C LYS A 126 -9.91 -13.85 -32.49
N VAL A 127 -9.43 -12.65 -32.75
CA VAL A 127 -10.23 -11.41 -32.71
C VAL A 127 -10.53 -10.95 -34.12
N ASP A 128 -11.76 -10.55 -34.33
CA ASP A 128 -12.20 -9.93 -35.58
C ASP A 128 -13.05 -8.70 -35.25
N ILE A 129 -13.01 -7.67 -36.10
CA ILE A 129 -13.80 -6.46 -35.96
C ILE A 129 -14.48 -6.19 -37.33
N ASP A 130 -15.79 -6.07 -37.32
CA ASP A 130 -16.51 -5.77 -38.55
C ASP A 130 -16.44 -4.29 -38.94
N VAL A 131 -16.97 -3.98 -40.10
CA VAL A 131 -17.00 -2.60 -40.65
C VAL A 131 -17.81 -1.62 -39.83
N ASN A 132 -18.64 -2.11 -38.91
CA ASN A 132 -19.44 -1.29 -38.00
C ASN A 132 -18.75 -1.10 -36.61
N GLY A 133 -17.57 -1.73 -36.43
CA GLY A 133 -16.85 -1.70 -35.16
C GLY A 133 -17.24 -2.79 -34.16
N LYS A 134 -18.09 -3.74 -34.54
CA LYS A 134 -18.52 -4.84 -33.68
C LYS A 134 -17.43 -5.89 -33.57
N VAL A 135 -17.11 -6.24 -32.31
CA VAL A 135 -16.01 -7.13 -31.98
C VAL A 135 -16.49 -8.59 -31.86
N PHE A 136 -15.73 -9.49 -32.44
CA PHE A 136 -15.94 -10.94 -32.40
C PHE A 136 -14.70 -11.61 -31.82
N VAL A 137 -14.91 -12.53 -30.89
CA VAL A 137 -13.86 -13.40 -30.36
C VAL A 137 -14.22 -14.84 -30.67
N ASP A 138 -13.33 -15.55 -31.39
CA ASP A 138 -13.55 -16.90 -31.87
C ASP A 138 -14.87 -17.05 -32.67
N GLY A 139 -15.20 -16.02 -33.46
CA GLY A 139 -16.40 -15.96 -34.29
C GLY A 139 -17.71 -15.65 -33.53
N LYS A 140 -17.63 -15.38 -32.22
CA LYS A 140 -18.80 -14.99 -31.39
C LYS A 140 -18.73 -13.51 -31.10
N ALA A 141 -19.82 -12.77 -31.39
CA ALA A 141 -19.92 -11.37 -30.99
C ALA A 141 -19.86 -11.25 -29.47
N ILE A 142 -19.02 -10.33 -28.95
CA ILE A 142 -18.98 -10.01 -27.55
C ILE A 142 -20.02 -8.93 -27.22
N SER A 143 -20.51 -8.89 -25.99
CA SER A 143 -21.41 -7.85 -25.52
C SER A 143 -20.59 -6.72 -24.90
N GLU A 144 -20.61 -5.55 -25.52
CA GLU A 144 -19.83 -4.38 -25.11
C GLU A 144 -20.75 -3.32 -24.47
N THR A 145 -21.46 -3.71 -23.42
CA THR A 145 -22.45 -2.84 -22.73
C THR A 145 -21.81 -1.61 -22.05
N TYR A 146 -20.50 -1.53 -22.06
CA TYR A 146 -19.71 -0.41 -21.51
C TYR A 146 -19.41 0.68 -22.55
N LEU A 147 -19.71 0.45 -23.85
CA LEU A 147 -19.52 1.43 -24.92
C LEU A 147 -20.77 2.30 -25.07
N ASP A 148 -20.56 3.58 -25.28
CA ASP A 148 -21.64 4.51 -25.66
C ASP A 148 -22.00 4.39 -27.16
N SER A 149 -21.02 4.05 -28.00
CA SER A 149 -21.21 3.81 -29.44
C SER A 149 -20.15 2.86 -29.98
N GLU A 150 -20.55 1.94 -30.86
CA GLU A 150 -19.62 1.13 -31.61
C GLU A 150 -18.96 2.01 -32.69
N SER A 151 -17.63 1.99 -32.79
CA SER A 151 -16.90 2.70 -33.83
C SER A 151 -15.66 1.92 -34.22
N LEU A 152 -15.32 2.00 -35.51
CA LEU A 152 -14.06 1.47 -36.01
C LEU A 152 -12.94 2.36 -35.54
N GLY A 153 -12.21 1.93 -34.49
CA GLY A 153 -11.05 2.64 -33.97
C GLY A 153 -9.91 2.69 -35.02
N ASN A 154 -8.88 3.47 -34.72
CA ASN A 154 -7.67 3.49 -35.54
C ASN A 154 -6.69 2.43 -34.99
N THR A 155 -6.32 1.46 -35.85
CA THR A 155 -5.42 0.37 -35.49
C THR A 155 -4.47 0.05 -36.63
N ASP A 156 -3.24 -0.35 -36.29
CA ASP A 156 -2.24 -0.84 -37.24
C ASP A 156 -2.30 -2.39 -37.38
N ILE A 157 -3.35 -3.02 -36.83
CA ILE A 157 -3.50 -4.48 -36.82
C ILE A 157 -4.50 -4.90 -37.89
N ASP A 158 -4.11 -5.86 -38.73
CA ASP A 158 -5.00 -6.49 -39.69
C ASP A 158 -5.94 -7.49 -39.01
N PHE A 159 -7.22 -7.44 -39.34
CA PHE A 159 -8.24 -8.38 -38.87
C PHE A 159 -8.62 -9.38 -39.95
N PRO A 160 -8.91 -10.62 -39.58
CA PRO A 160 -8.94 -11.19 -38.21
C PRO A 160 -7.53 -11.45 -37.66
N HIS A 161 -7.32 -11.09 -36.37
CA HIS A 161 -6.03 -11.19 -35.70
C HIS A 161 -6.00 -12.37 -34.72
N GLN A 162 -4.95 -13.20 -34.82
CA GLN A 162 -4.68 -14.29 -33.87
C GLN A 162 -3.84 -13.80 -32.71
N VAL A 163 -4.37 -13.87 -31.47
CA VAL A 163 -3.65 -13.48 -30.28
C VAL A 163 -2.57 -14.51 -29.97
N GLU A 164 -1.33 -14.07 -29.84
CA GLU A 164 -0.19 -14.93 -29.48
C GLU A 164 -0.36 -15.60 -28.13
N GLU A 165 0.23 -16.79 -27.94
CA GLU A 165 0.13 -17.62 -26.72
C GLU A 165 0.54 -16.90 -25.41
N SER A 166 1.36 -15.85 -25.49
CA SER A 166 1.86 -15.10 -24.33
C SER A 166 1.30 -13.70 -24.19
N ARG A 167 0.34 -13.31 -25.03
CA ARG A 167 -0.20 -11.96 -25.12
C ARG A 167 -1.69 -11.91 -24.88
N TRP A 168 -2.17 -10.74 -24.50
CA TRP A 168 -3.58 -10.42 -24.36
C TRP A 168 -3.94 -9.34 -25.35
N PHE A 169 -5.09 -9.47 -25.97
CA PHE A 169 -5.62 -8.41 -26.83
C PHE A 169 -6.43 -7.43 -25.99
N CYS A 170 -6.06 -6.16 -26.05
CA CYS A 170 -6.67 -5.11 -25.23
C CYS A 170 -7.11 -3.93 -26.08
N MET A 171 -8.29 -3.37 -25.78
CA MET A 171 -8.86 -2.19 -26.45
C MET A 171 -9.20 -1.09 -25.44
N GLY A 172 -9.36 0.13 -25.92
CA GLY A 172 -10.01 1.19 -25.17
C GLY A 172 -11.53 1.04 -25.23
N ASP A 173 -12.22 1.70 -24.31
CA ASP A 173 -13.68 1.76 -24.30
C ASP A 173 -14.22 2.93 -25.16
N ASN A 174 -13.29 3.72 -25.74
CA ASN A 174 -13.61 4.82 -26.67
C ASN A 174 -12.65 4.81 -27.86
#